data_87a4a1dd88046fb7074401496e8f53a1
#
_entry.id   87a4a1dd88046fb7074401496e8f53a1
#
_cell.length_a   1.000
_cell.length_b   1.000
_cell.length_c   1.000
_cell.angle_alpha   90.00
_cell.angle_beta   90.00
_cell.angle_gamma   90.00
#
_symmetry.space_group_name_H-M   'P 1'
#
loop_
_entity.id
_entity.type
_entity.pdbx_description
1 polymer ?
#
loop_
_entity_poly.entity_id
_entity_poly.type
_entity_poly.pdbx_seq_one_letter_code
_entity_poly.pdbx_strand_id
1 'polypeptide(L)'
;MDDTEIPILTIFHCEHRHNPTNCFGDDATKKQLWIQAVSDAGKYGVTVRQFLICPLEHRIFLILDSPNFQAIESAFGAVKGLGDMVITPVLEGAYLEA
;
A
#
# COMPACT_ATOMS: atom_id res chain seq x y z
N MET A 1 17.38 -20.30 8.20
CA MET A 1 16.30 -19.55 8.86
C MET A 1 15.39 -20.55 9.56
N ASP A 2 15.07 -20.27 10.82
CA ASP A 2 14.20 -21.14 11.61
C ASP A 2 12.76 -20.96 11.13
N ASP A 3 12.06 -22.08 10.85
CA ASP A 3 10.66 -22.06 10.39
C ASP A 3 9.71 -21.49 11.45
N THR A 4 10.16 -21.37 12.69
CA THR A 4 9.34 -20.82 13.78
C THR A 4 9.48 -19.31 13.89
N GLU A 5 10.38 -18.68 13.16
CA GLU A 5 10.53 -17.23 13.18
C GLU A 5 9.31 -16.53 12.59
N ILE A 6 8.79 -15.58 13.37
CA ILE A 6 7.72 -14.71 12.93
C ILE A 6 8.34 -13.43 12.40
N PRO A 7 8.08 -13.03 11.15
CA PRO A 7 8.63 -11.77 10.63
C PRO A 7 8.18 -10.60 11.48
N ILE A 8 9.12 -9.67 11.77
CA ILE A 8 8.79 -8.41 12.41
C ILE A 8 8.16 -7.52 11.33
N LEU A 9 6.94 -7.08 11.57
CA LEU A 9 6.21 -6.23 10.65
C LEU A 9 6.25 -4.78 11.12
N THR A 10 6.43 -3.88 10.17
CA THR A 10 6.35 -2.44 10.37
C THR A 10 5.06 -1.95 9.74
N ILE A 11 4.42 -0.99 10.39
CA ILE A 11 3.25 -0.34 9.83
C ILE A 11 3.73 0.78 8.91
N PHE A 12 3.20 0.82 7.70
CA PHE A 12 3.50 1.89 6.75
C PHE A 12 2.23 2.63 6.38
N HIS A 13 2.32 3.95 6.35
CA HIS A 13 1.32 4.81 5.77
C HIS A 13 1.76 5.15 4.35
N CYS A 14 0.93 4.81 3.38
CA CYS A 14 1.21 5.07 1.98
C CYS A 14 0.18 6.04 1.43
N GLU A 15 0.67 7.04 0.69
CA GLU A 15 -0.18 7.97 -0.03
C GLU A 15 0.20 7.93 -1.49
N HIS A 16 -0.77 7.60 -2.35
CA HIS A 16 -0.59 7.64 -3.79
C HIS A 16 -1.34 8.83 -4.35
N ARG A 17 -0.64 9.65 -5.12
CA ARG A 17 -1.21 10.81 -5.80
C ARG A 17 -1.10 10.58 -7.30
N HIS A 18 -2.20 10.80 -8.00
CA HIS A 18 -2.19 10.73 -9.46
C HIS A 18 -2.97 11.91 -10.02
N ASN A 19 -2.64 12.27 -11.27
CA ASN A 19 -3.39 13.32 -11.96
C ASN A 19 -4.69 12.72 -12.54
N PRO A 20 -5.63 13.59 -12.99
CA PRO A 20 -6.90 13.09 -13.55
C PRO A 20 -6.75 12.13 -14.72
N THR A 21 -5.67 12.25 -15.50
CA THR A 21 -5.40 11.36 -16.63
C THR A 21 -5.20 9.92 -16.21
N ASN A 22 -4.64 9.72 -15.02
CA ASN A 22 -4.34 8.38 -14.46
C ASN A 22 -5.37 7.93 -13.42
N CYS A 23 -6.47 8.67 -13.26
CA CYS A 23 -7.52 8.29 -12.33
C CYS A 23 -8.23 7.02 -12.83
N PHE A 24 -8.44 6.08 -11.92
CA PHE A 24 -9.10 4.83 -12.27
C PHE A 24 -10.63 4.93 -12.20
N GLY A 25 -11.17 6.08 -11.81
CA GLY A 25 -12.62 6.24 -11.64
C GLY A 25 -13.43 5.87 -12.89
N ASP A 26 -12.93 6.27 -14.07
CA ASP A 26 -13.55 5.99 -15.35
C ASP A 26 -12.72 5.05 -16.24
N ASP A 27 -11.74 4.36 -15.66
CA ASP A 27 -10.83 3.48 -16.40
C ASP A 27 -10.82 2.09 -15.76
N ALA A 28 -11.51 1.16 -16.42
CA ALA A 28 -11.64 -0.20 -15.91
C ALA A 28 -10.30 -0.94 -15.82
N THR A 29 -9.36 -0.66 -16.73
CA THR A 29 -8.05 -1.30 -16.72
C THR A 29 -7.23 -0.85 -15.52
N LYS A 30 -7.16 0.45 -15.26
CA LYS A 30 -6.45 0.98 -14.10
C LYS A 30 -7.09 0.54 -12.79
N LYS A 31 -8.42 0.52 -12.74
CA LYS A 31 -9.15 0.02 -11.58
C LYS A 31 -8.76 -1.43 -11.29
N GLN A 32 -8.68 -2.26 -12.32
CA GLN A 32 -8.31 -3.67 -12.16
C GLN A 32 -6.87 -3.84 -11.66
N LEU A 33 -5.95 -2.99 -12.10
CA LEU A 33 -4.57 -3.02 -11.60
C LEU A 33 -4.53 -2.81 -10.09
N TRP A 34 -5.30 -1.84 -9.57
CA TRP A 34 -5.39 -1.58 -8.14
C TRP A 34 -6.04 -2.73 -7.38
N ILE A 35 -7.15 -3.26 -7.89
CA ILE A 35 -7.84 -4.40 -7.28
C ILE A 35 -6.88 -5.58 -7.18
N GLN A 36 -6.16 -5.86 -8.26
CA GLN A 36 -5.23 -6.99 -8.31
C GLN A 36 -4.05 -6.80 -7.35
N ALA A 37 -3.48 -5.57 -7.30
CA ALA A 37 -2.38 -5.28 -6.40
C ALA A 37 -2.78 -5.49 -4.93
N VAL A 38 -3.93 -4.99 -4.55
CA VAL A 38 -4.44 -5.16 -3.17
C VAL A 38 -4.72 -6.64 -2.89
N SER A 39 -5.33 -7.34 -3.83
CA SER A 39 -5.65 -8.77 -3.69
C SER A 39 -4.39 -9.63 -3.55
N ASP A 40 -3.32 -9.28 -4.28
CA ASP A 40 -2.10 -10.09 -4.32
C ASP A 40 -1.04 -9.67 -3.28
N ALA A 41 -1.31 -8.62 -2.50
CA ALA A 41 -0.33 -8.07 -1.56
C ALA A 41 0.22 -9.14 -0.60
N GLY A 42 -0.63 -10.05 -0.16
CA GLY A 42 -0.24 -11.13 0.75
C GLY A 42 0.83 -12.06 0.19
N LYS A 43 0.94 -12.18 -1.13
CA LYS A 43 1.97 -12.98 -1.78
C LYS A 43 3.37 -12.44 -1.53
N TYR A 44 3.47 -11.16 -1.18
CA TYR A 44 4.72 -10.47 -0.89
C TYR A 44 4.92 -10.26 0.62
N GLY A 45 4.04 -10.84 1.44
CA GLY A 45 4.11 -10.67 2.89
C GLY A 45 3.51 -9.36 3.39
N VAL A 46 2.78 -8.65 2.54
CA VAL A 46 2.15 -7.36 2.88
C VAL A 46 0.69 -7.58 3.24
N THR A 47 0.28 -7.05 4.40
CA THR A 47 -1.12 -7.04 4.80
C THR A 47 -1.68 -5.65 4.62
N VAL A 48 -2.75 -5.53 3.84
CA VAL A 48 -3.45 -4.25 3.65
C VAL A 48 -4.47 -4.11 4.77
N ARG A 49 -4.19 -3.22 5.73
CA ARG A 49 -5.12 -2.95 6.85
C ARG A 49 -6.27 -2.08 6.41
N GLN A 50 -5.97 -1.04 5.61
CA GLN A 50 -6.96 -0.12 5.10
C GLN A 50 -6.58 0.32 3.69
N PHE A 51 -7.60 0.49 2.87
CA PHE A 51 -7.48 1.02 1.53
C PHE A 51 -8.56 2.09 1.37
N LEU A 52 -8.12 3.35 1.36
CA LEU A 52 -9.01 4.50 1.36
C LEU A 52 -8.78 5.34 0.11
N ILE A 53 -9.84 5.86 -0.46
CA ILE A 53 -9.77 6.61 -1.71
C ILE A 53 -10.42 7.97 -1.52
N CYS A 54 -9.73 9.02 -1.95
CA CYS A 54 -10.31 10.35 -2.09
C CYS A 54 -10.40 10.69 -3.58
N PRO A 55 -11.53 10.42 -4.25
CA PRO A 55 -11.64 10.64 -5.70
C PRO A 55 -11.52 12.10 -6.11
N LEU A 56 -11.98 13.01 -5.25
CA LEU A 56 -11.95 14.44 -5.58
C LEU A 56 -10.54 15.02 -5.61
N GLU A 57 -9.63 14.43 -4.81
CA GLU A 57 -8.24 14.87 -4.76
C GLU A 57 -7.32 13.96 -5.56
N HIS A 58 -7.84 12.90 -6.16
CA HIS A 58 -7.06 11.88 -6.86
C HIS A 58 -5.98 11.28 -5.98
N ARG A 59 -6.35 10.94 -4.73
CA ARG A 59 -5.46 10.36 -3.74
C ARG A 59 -5.96 9.01 -3.28
N ILE A 60 -5.01 8.13 -3.01
CA ILE A 60 -5.28 6.82 -2.43
C ILE A 60 -4.40 6.69 -1.19
N PHE A 61 -4.99 6.22 -0.09
CA PHE A 61 -4.29 6.02 1.16
C PHE A 61 -4.33 4.55 1.52
N LEU A 62 -3.19 4.01 1.93
CA LEU A 62 -3.10 2.63 2.40
C LEU A 62 -2.40 2.59 3.74
N ILE A 63 -2.92 1.76 4.64
CA ILE A 63 -2.23 1.39 5.87
C ILE A 63 -1.83 -0.07 5.70
N LEU A 64 -0.53 -0.33 5.77
CA LEU A 64 0.04 -1.64 5.47
C LEU A 64 0.87 -2.16 6.63
N ASP A 65 0.85 -3.48 6.84
CA ASP A 65 1.88 -4.17 7.60
C ASP A 65 2.82 -4.82 6.60
N SER A 66 4.11 -4.56 6.72
CA SER A 66 5.09 -5.14 5.81
C SER A 66 6.41 -5.42 6.54
N PRO A 67 7.13 -6.48 6.15
CA PRO A 67 8.46 -6.75 6.73
C PRO A 67 9.48 -5.68 6.34
N ASN A 68 9.32 -5.04 5.20
CA ASN A 68 10.25 -4.02 4.72
C ASN A 68 9.65 -3.20 3.58
N PHE A 69 10.36 -2.16 3.20
CA PHE A 69 9.97 -1.28 2.08
C PHE A 69 9.93 -2.05 0.74
N GLN A 70 10.88 -2.94 0.53
CA GLN A 70 11.00 -3.64 -0.74
C GLN A 70 9.79 -4.53 -1.03
N ALA A 71 9.21 -5.14 0.00
CA ALA A 71 7.99 -5.94 -0.14
C ALA A 71 6.83 -5.09 -0.65
N ILE A 72 6.72 -3.84 -0.18
CA ILE A 72 5.70 -2.91 -0.63
C ILE A 72 5.92 -2.54 -2.10
N GLU A 73 7.17 -2.24 -2.47
CA GLU A 73 7.49 -1.95 -3.86
C GLU A 73 7.11 -3.10 -4.78
N SER A 74 7.40 -4.33 -4.37
CA SER A 74 7.05 -5.52 -5.15
C SER A 74 5.53 -5.69 -5.26
N ALA A 75 4.82 -5.52 -4.14
CA ALA A 75 3.37 -5.71 -4.10
C ALA A 75 2.62 -4.70 -4.98
N PHE A 76 3.08 -3.46 -5.00
CA PHE A 76 2.41 -2.36 -5.71
C PHE A 76 3.15 -1.90 -6.96
N GLY A 77 4.06 -2.72 -7.47
CA GLY A 77 4.84 -2.40 -8.67
C GLY A 77 3.99 -2.10 -9.89
N ALA A 78 2.84 -2.76 -10.04
CA ALA A 78 1.96 -2.56 -11.19
C ALA A 78 1.28 -1.19 -11.20
N VAL A 79 1.14 -0.55 -10.04
CA VAL A 79 0.44 0.74 -9.92
C VAL A 79 1.38 1.91 -9.64
N LYS A 80 2.65 1.65 -9.34
CA LYS A 80 3.59 2.74 -9.00
C LYS A 80 3.81 3.73 -10.15
N GLY A 81 3.68 3.28 -11.38
CA GLY A 81 3.83 4.14 -12.55
C GLY A 81 2.63 5.03 -12.85
N LEU A 82 1.53 4.85 -12.12
CA LEU A 82 0.30 5.63 -12.32
C LEU A 82 0.31 6.96 -11.56
N GLY A 83 1.32 7.21 -10.76
CA GLY A 83 1.41 8.42 -9.96
C GLY A 83 2.60 8.37 -9.03
N ASP A 84 2.59 9.24 -8.02
CA ASP A 84 3.64 9.31 -7.01
C ASP A 84 3.18 8.63 -5.73
N MET A 85 4.03 7.81 -5.15
CA MET A 85 3.72 7.13 -3.90
C MET A 85 4.71 7.57 -2.82
N VAL A 86 4.18 8.08 -1.71
CA VAL A 86 4.94 8.42 -0.51
C VAL A 86 4.68 7.34 0.53
N ILE A 87 5.74 6.69 1.00
CA ILE A 87 5.64 5.57 1.93
C ILE A 87 6.38 5.94 3.21
N THR A 88 5.65 5.97 4.32
CA THR A 88 6.17 6.43 5.60
C THR A 88 5.99 5.35 6.67
N PRO A 89 7.07 4.88 7.31
CA PRO A 89 6.92 4.01 8.46
C PRO A 89 6.32 4.78 9.62
N VAL A 90 5.39 4.16 10.33
CA VAL A 90 4.66 4.81 11.42
C VAL A 90 4.56 3.87 12.61
N LEU A 91 4.27 4.43 13.78
CA LEU A 91 3.99 3.69 15.00
C LEU A 91 2.56 3.98 15.42
N GLU A 92 1.94 3.00 16.07
CA GLU A 92 0.63 3.23 16.67
C GLU A 92 0.75 4.19 17.86
N GLY A 93 -0.33 4.95 18.13
CA GLY A 93 -0.35 5.89 19.25
C GLY A 93 -0.10 5.23 20.60
N ALA A 94 -0.40 3.95 20.75
CA ALA A 94 -0.13 3.18 21.96
C ALA A 94 1.37 3.14 22.31
N TYR A 95 2.25 3.38 21.34
CA TYR A 95 3.69 3.49 21.58
C TYR A 95 4.01 4.52 22.67
N LEU A 96 3.22 5.58 22.77
CA LEU A 96 3.43 6.64 23.75
C LEU A 96 3.18 6.18 25.18
N GLU A 97 2.49 5.07 25.36
CA GLU A 97 2.16 4.51 26.68
C GLU A 97 3.07 3.34 27.09
N ALA A 98 3.99 2.99 26.23
CA ALA A 98 4.88 1.86 26.43
C ALA A 98 5.97 2.15 27.47
#